data_5791f833eca0220d70953a5d4cbef534
#
_entry.id   5791f833eca0220d70953a5d4cbef534
#
_cell.length_a   1.000
_cell.length_b   1.000
_cell.length_c   1.000
_cell.angle_alpha   90.00
_cell.angle_beta   90.00
_cell.angle_gamma   90.00
#
_symmetry.space_group_name_H-M   'P 1'
#
loop_
_entity.id
_entity.type
_entity.pdbx_description
1 polymer ?
#
loop_
_entity_poly.entity_id
_entity_poly.type
_entity_poly.pdbx_seq_one_letter_code
_entity_poly.pdbx_strand_id
1 'polypeptide(L)'
;ERTVSVSLIQGNIDQHVKWQPQNRRLIFDLYKNASETEWGRDLVVWPEAAITLFREQAVDALVDLDRRAAMSGSALVLGIPDRHESGGFQNTVIVLGEGEGQYVKRRLVPFGEYVPLEDYLRGLITLFNLPMSHNVTGPAKQPPLIAAGNRLSLSICYEVFYPDLVRSSVESPDLLMTVSNDTWFGSSFGPWQHFQMARMRALENGRAMIRATNNGVTALVDYRGVVQARLP
;
A
#
# COMPACT_ATOMS: atom_id res chain seq x y z
N GLU A 1 7.16 -25.02 -9.12
CA GLU A 1 6.45 -23.70 -9.13
C GLU A 1 5.33 -23.77 -8.11
N ARG A 2 5.26 -22.79 -7.22
CA ARG A 2 4.15 -22.66 -6.26
C ARG A 2 3.17 -21.63 -6.84
N THR A 3 1.91 -22.01 -6.95
CA THR A 3 0.83 -21.08 -7.31
C THR A 3 0.33 -20.40 -6.05
N VAL A 4 0.13 -19.09 -6.10
CA VAL A 4 -0.44 -18.28 -5.03
C VAL A 4 -1.75 -17.67 -5.51
N SER A 5 -2.85 -17.96 -4.83
CA SER A 5 -4.15 -17.38 -5.11
C SER A 5 -4.25 -16.00 -4.47
N VAL A 6 -4.64 -14.97 -5.24
CA VAL A 6 -4.63 -13.57 -4.80
C VAL A 6 -5.97 -12.91 -5.06
N SER A 7 -6.47 -12.18 -4.08
CA SER A 7 -7.61 -11.27 -4.24
C SER A 7 -7.16 -9.84 -3.98
N LEU A 8 -7.46 -8.93 -4.90
CA LEU A 8 -7.09 -7.51 -4.84
C LEU A 8 -8.36 -6.68 -4.69
N ILE A 9 -8.47 -5.96 -3.59
CA ILE A 9 -9.65 -5.15 -3.30
C ILE A 9 -9.39 -3.71 -3.71
N GLN A 10 -10.18 -3.19 -4.65
CA GLN A 10 -10.14 -1.81 -5.10
C GLN A 10 -11.33 -1.02 -4.55
N GLY A 11 -11.07 -0.02 -3.71
CA GLY A 11 -12.12 0.76 -3.06
C GLY A 11 -12.70 1.85 -3.96
N ASN A 12 -11.92 2.36 -4.89
CA ASN A 12 -12.25 3.47 -5.78
C ASN A 12 -12.81 4.71 -5.06
N ILE A 13 -12.25 4.99 -3.89
CA ILE A 13 -12.71 6.06 -2.99
C ILE A 13 -12.04 7.37 -3.41
N ASP A 14 -12.87 8.41 -3.62
CA ASP A 14 -12.40 9.75 -3.94
C ASP A 14 -11.53 10.32 -2.80
N GLN A 15 -10.47 11.06 -3.17
CA GLN A 15 -9.50 11.63 -2.22
C GLN A 15 -10.15 12.61 -1.24
N HIS A 16 -11.11 13.42 -1.69
CA HIS A 16 -11.79 14.39 -0.84
C HIS A 16 -12.72 13.73 0.17
N VAL A 17 -13.24 12.55 -0.15
CA VAL A 17 -14.11 11.75 0.71
C VAL A 17 -13.31 10.91 1.71
N LYS A 18 -12.17 10.39 1.26
CA LYS A 18 -11.39 9.37 1.96
C LYS A 18 -11.00 9.76 3.38
N TRP A 19 -10.58 11.00 3.59
CA TRP A 19 -10.04 11.44 4.89
C TRP A 19 -11.05 12.11 5.81
N GLN A 20 -12.30 12.23 5.37
CA GLN A 20 -13.36 12.82 6.19
C GLN A 20 -13.76 11.88 7.34
N PRO A 21 -13.75 12.34 8.61
CA PRO A 21 -14.01 11.49 9.78
C PRO A 21 -15.33 10.72 9.71
N GLN A 22 -16.38 11.31 9.16
CA GLN A 22 -17.70 10.69 9.03
C GLN A 22 -17.73 9.50 8.07
N ASN A 23 -16.76 9.39 7.15
CA ASN A 23 -16.71 8.31 6.15
C ASN A 23 -15.85 7.12 6.58
N ARG A 24 -15.11 7.23 7.70
CA ARG A 24 -14.16 6.20 8.14
C ARG A 24 -14.80 4.82 8.28
N ARG A 25 -15.97 4.77 8.91
CA ARG A 25 -16.70 3.50 9.09
C ARG A 25 -17.18 2.93 7.75
N LEU A 26 -17.77 3.78 6.92
CA LEU A 26 -18.25 3.37 5.59
C LEU A 26 -17.11 2.80 4.74
N ILE A 27 -15.95 3.46 4.76
CA ILE A 27 -14.75 3.01 4.03
C ILE A 27 -14.26 1.67 4.57
N PHE A 28 -14.17 1.50 5.89
CA PHE A 28 -13.78 0.24 6.50
C PHE A 28 -14.75 -0.88 6.15
N ASP A 29 -16.06 -0.65 6.28
CA ASP A 29 -17.10 -1.61 5.95
C ASP A 29 -17.07 -2.01 4.46
N LEU A 30 -16.73 -1.07 3.55
CA LEU A 30 -16.55 -1.36 2.13
C LEU A 30 -15.46 -2.41 1.90
N TYR A 31 -14.26 -2.20 2.43
CA TYR A 31 -13.16 -3.15 2.30
C TYR A 31 -13.45 -4.49 2.97
N LYS A 32 -14.02 -4.45 4.18
CA LYS A 32 -14.43 -5.65 4.92
C LYS A 32 -15.43 -6.48 4.12
N ASN A 33 -16.52 -5.86 3.66
CA ASN A 33 -17.58 -6.55 2.93
C ASN A 33 -17.08 -7.08 1.57
N ALA A 34 -16.25 -6.32 0.86
CA ALA A 34 -15.65 -6.78 -0.40
C ALA A 34 -14.70 -7.97 -0.20
N SER A 35 -14.20 -8.19 1.02
CA SER A 35 -13.33 -9.32 1.34
C SER A 35 -14.09 -10.57 1.77
N GLU A 36 -15.41 -10.50 2.05
CA GLU A 36 -16.15 -11.64 2.64
C GLU A 36 -16.15 -12.90 1.76
N THR A 37 -16.20 -12.75 0.44
CA THR A 37 -16.17 -13.87 -0.50
C THR A 37 -14.75 -14.30 -0.89
N GLU A 38 -13.74 -13.54 -0.44
CA GLU A 38 -12.35 -13.74 -0.84
C GLU A 38 -11.51 -14.49 0.21
N TRP A 39 -12.07 -14.68 1.41
CA TRP A 39 -11.40 -15.46 2.44
C TRP A 39 -11.21 -16.91 2.00
N GLY A 40 -10.02 -17.47 2.26
CA GLY A 40 -9.56 -18.75 1.75
C GLY A 40 -8.61 -18.61 0.54
N ARG A 41 -8.42 -17.40 -0.02
CA ARG A 41 -7.30 -17.11 -0.89
C ARG A 41 -6.02 -17.02 -0.07
N ASP A 42 -4.87 -17.37 -0.66
CA ASP A 42 -3.58 -17.23 0.04
C ASP A 42 -3.32 -15.78 0.45
N LEU A 43 -3.61 -14.83 -0.45
CA LEU A 43 -3.43 -13.39 -0.21
C LEU A 43 -4.72 -12.61 -0.48
N VAL A 44 -5.14 -11.81 0.48
CA VAL A 44 -6.13 -10.74 0.30
C VAL A 44 -5.40 -9.41 0.49
N VAL A 45 -5.49 -8.50 -0.49
CA VAL A 45 -4.68 -7.27 -0.48
C VAL A 45 -5.58 -6.05 -0.57
N TRP A 46 -5.47 -5.17 0.42
CA TRP A 46 -6.08 -3.85 0.44
C TRP A 46 -5.03 -2.79 0.07
N PRO A 47 -5.41 -1.71 -0.61
CA PRO A 47 -4.47 -0.72 -1.11
C PRO A 47 -3.86 0.16 -0.02
N GLU A 48 -3.07 1.14 -0.44
CA GLU A 48 -2.48 2.19 0.39
C GLU A 48 -3.54 2.93 1.20
N ALA A 49 -3.31 3.05 2.52
CA ALA A 49 -4.20 3.71 3.46
C ALA A 49 -5.66 3.29 3.29
N ALA A 50 -5.93 1.99 3.15
CA ALA A 50 -7.27 1.44 3.06
C ALA A 50 -8.07 1.69 4.35
N ILE A 51 -7.41 1.60 5.49
CA ILE A 51 -7.95 2.05 6.77
C ILE A 51 -7.49 3.49 6.99
N THR A 52 -8.43 4.41 7.23
CA THR A 52 -8.18 5.84 7.41
C THR A 52 -8.14 6.28 8.88
N LEU A 53 -8.10 5.31 9.80
CA LEU A 53 -7.80 5.48 11.22
C LEU A 53 -6.32 5.19 11.46
N PHE A 54 -5.72 5.85 12.43
CA PHE A 54 -4.42 5.43 12.92
C PHE A 54 -4.50 4.03 13.53
N ARG A 55 -3.42 3.25 13.41
CA ARG A 55 -3.34 1.88 13.88
C ARG A 55 -3.81 1.71 15.34
N GLU A 56 -3.40 2.63 16.22
CA GLU A 56 -3.80 2.66 17.63
C GLU A 56 -5.31 2.84 17.85
N GLN A 57 -6.01 3.47 16.90
CA GLN A 57 -7.45 3.69 16.93
C GLN A 57 -8.25 2.53 16.32
N ALA A 58 -7.57 1.64 15.59
CA ALA A 58 -8.19 0.55 14.86
C ALA A 58 -7.94 -0.84 15.51
N VAL A 59 -7.41 -0.90 16.73
CA VAL A 59 -6.95 -2.14 17.36
C VAL A 59 -8.01 -3.24 17.34
N ASP A 60 -9.22 -2.97 17.77
CA ASP A 60 -10.29 -3.98 17.81
C ASP A 60 -10.63 -4.49 16.40
N ALA A 61 -10.70 -3.58 15.44
CA ALA A 61 -10.96 -3.93 14.04
C ALA A 61 -9.82 -4.78 13.43
N LEU A 62 -8.57 -4.46 13.76
CA LEU A 62 -7.40 -5.22 13.31
C LEU A 62 -7.37 -6.62 13.95
N VAL A 63 -7.70 -6.75 15.22
CA VAL A 63 -7.81 -8.06 15.89
C VAL A 63 -8.90 -8.94 15.26
N ASP A 64 -10.05 -8.36 14.90
CA ASP A 64 -11.11 -9.10 14.22
C ASP A 64 -10.72 -9.53 12.80
N LEU A 65 -10.04 -8.66 12.05
CA LEU A 65 -9.52 -8.98 10.72
C LEU A 65 -8.44 -10.06 10.79
N ASP A 66 -7.50 -9.96 11.75
CA ASP A 66 -6.44 -10.93 11.97
C ASP A 66 -7.01 -12.32 12.23
N ARG A 67 -7.94 -12.41 13.19
CA ARG A 67 -8.64 -13.65 13.50
C ARG A 67 -9.38 -14.22 12.29
N ARG A 68 -10.08 -13.37 11.53
CA ARG A 68 -10.83 -13.80 10.33
C ARG A 68 -9.90 -14.34 9.26
N ALA A 69 -8.80 -13.64 8.99
CA ALA A 69 -7.79 -14.05 8.03
C ALA A 69 -7.15 -15.39 8.43
N ALA A 70 -6.69 -15.51 9.69
CA ALA A 70 -6.07 -16.74 10.21
C ALA A 70 -7.03 -17.94 10.15
N MET A 71 -8.27 -17.78 10.59
CA MET A 71 -9.29 -18.86 10.55
C MET A 71 -9.61 -19.32 9.11
N SER A 72 -9.36 -18.49 8.12
CA SER A 72 -9.60 -18.79 6.70
C SER A 72 -8.36 -19.27 5.97
N GLY A 73 -7.20 -19.34 6.65
CA GLY A 73 -5.91 -19.67 6.03
C GLY A 73 -5.41 -18.60 5.06
N SER A 74 -5.82 -17.35 5.24
CA SER A 74 -5.44 -16.22 4.39
C SER A 74 -4.46 -15.30 5.09
N ALA A 75 -3.56 -14.69 4.32
CA ALA A 75 -2.81 -13.51 4.75
C ALA A 75 -3.49 -12.25 4.20
N LEU A 76 -3.84 -11.31 5.09
CA LEU A 76 -4.35 -10.00 4.71
C LEU A 76 -3.21 -8.97 4.76
N VAL A 77 -2.90 -8.38 3.61
CA VAL A 77 -1.95 -7.27 3.49
C VAL A 77 -2.73 -5.98 3.34
N LEU A 78 -2.55 -5.02 4.24
CA LEU A 78 -3.33 -3.79 4.21
C LEU A 78 -2.51 -2.53 4.54
N GLY A 79 -2.87 -1.42 3.89
CA GLY A 79 -2.33 -0.09 4.18
C GLY A 79 -3.09 0.61 5.31
N ILE A 80 -2.35 1.12 6.28
CA ILE A 80 -2.87 1.84 7.45
C ILE A 80 -1.87 2.92 7.89
N PRO A 81 -2.30 4.14 8.25
CA PRO A 81 -1.40 5.12 8.85
C PRO A 81 -1.04 4.75 10.29
N ASP A 82 0.20 5.02 10.68
CA ASP A 82 0.70 4.86 12.04
C ASP A 82 1.22 6.19 12.60
N ARG A 83 1.21 6.36 13.92
CA ARG A 83 1.82 7.55 14.54
C ARG A 83 3.30 7.33 14.77
N HIS A 84 4.07 8.37 14.53
CA HIS A 84 5.47 8.40 14.88
C HIS A 84 5.66 9.16 16.20
N GLU A 85 6.62 8.73 17.01
CA GLU A 85 6.91 9.31 18.33
C GLU A 85 7.25 10.80 18.27
N SER A 86 7.81 11.29 17.16
CA SER A 86 8.10 12.70 16.92
C SER A 86 6.87 13.58 16.65
N GLY A 87 5.66 13.01 16.69
CA GLY A 87 4.41 13.73 16.44
C GLY A 87 3.91 13.72 14.99
N GLY A 88 4.71 13.20 14.04
CA GLY A 88 4.29 12.96 12.66
C GLY A 88 3.57 11.63 12.49
N PHE A 89 3.23 11.28 11.26
CA PHE A 89 2.64 9.98 10.95
C PHE A 89 3.41 9.26 9.84
N GLN A 90 3.23 7.95 9.79
CA GLN A 90 3.88 7.06 8.85
C GLN A 90 2.84 6.37 7.97
N ASN A 91 3.13 6.27 6.69
CA ASN A 91 2.37 5.46 5.76
C ASN A 91 2.89 4.03 5.85
N THR A 92 2.07 3.13 6.37
CA THR A 92 2.48 1.79 6.77
C THR A 92 1.62 0.73 6.08
N VAL A 93 2.22 -0.42 5.82
CA VAL A 93 1.52 -1.65 5.41
C VAL A 93 1.83 -2.71 6.44
N ILE A 94 0.81 -3.46 6.85
CA ILE A 94 0.92 -4.57 7.80
C ILE A 94 0.37 -5.86 7.19
N VAL A 95 0.81 -6.99 7.74
CA VAL A 95 0.28 -8.32 7.42
C VAL A 95 -0.45 -8.86 8.62
N LEU A 96 -1.63 -9.43 8.39
CA LEU A 96 -2.49 -10.08 9.39
C LEU A 96 -2.83 -11.51 8.92
N GLY A 97 -3.21 -12.39 9.87
CA GLY A 97 -3.57 -13.78 9.58
C GLY A 97 -2.35 -14.67 9.31
N GLU A 98 -2.33 -15.35 8.18
CA GLU A 98 -1.25 -16.27 7.78
C GLU A 98 -0.01 -15.51 7.30
N GLY A 99 0.55 -14.67 8.19
CA GLY A 99 1.74 -13.89 7.90
C GLY A 99 2.12 -12.94 9.01
N GLU A 100 3.18 -12.17 8.78
CA GLU A 100 3.69 -11.22 9.76
C GLU A 100 4.50 -10.10 9.10
N GLY A 101 4.71 -9.06 9.87
CA GLY A 101 5.58 -7.95 9.52
C GLY A 101 4.84 -6.66 9.19
N GLN A 102 5.63 -5.61 9.11
CA GLN A 102 5.19 -4.29 8.70
C GLN A 102 6.24 -3.64 7.82
N TYR A 103 5.77 -2.77 6.94
CA TYR A 103 6.62 -1.95 6.10
C TYR A 103 6.19 -0.49 6.23
N VAL A 104 7.14 0.39 6.48
CA VAL A 104 6.93 1.84 6.57
C VAL A 104 7.55 2.50 5.34
N LYS A 105 6.78 3.36 4.70
CA LYS A 105 7.19 4.09 3.49
C LYS A 105 8.51 4.84 3.71
N ARG A 106 9.49 4.63 2.82
CA ARG A 106 10.84 5.20 2.91
C ARG A 106 11.06 6.41 1.99
N ARG A 107 10.31 6.48 0.89
CA ARG A 107 10.39 7.58 -0.08
C ARG A 107 9.07 8.31 -0.15
N LEU A 108 9.07 9.51 0.40
CA LEU A 108 7.91 10.38 0.43
C LEU A 108 7.79 11.19 -0.87
N VAL A 109 6.57 11.56 -1.22
CA VAL A 109 6.26 12.41 -2.38
C VAL A 109 6.58 13.86 -2.01
N PRO A 110 7.53 14.52 -2.72
CA PRO A 110 7.80 15.94 -2.49
C PRO A 110 6.54 16.78 -2.72
N PHE A 111 6.32 17.77 -1.85
CA PHE A 111 5.16 18.67 -1.85
C PHE A 111 3.79 18.00 -1.64
N GLY A 112 3.73 16.66 -1.58
CA GLY A 112 2.52 15.91 -1.25
C GLY A 112 2.54 15.38 0.17
N GLU A 113 3.63 14.73 0.55
CA GLU A 113 3.80 14.08 1.85
C GLU A 113 4.81 14.78 2.76
N TYR A 114 5.68 15.59 2.19
CA TYR A 114 6.59 16.48 2.93
C TYR A 114 6.91 17.72 2.10
N VAL A 115 7.33 18.79 2.77
CA VAL A 115 7.77 20.02 2.10
C VAL A 115 9.29 20.06 2.10
N PRO A 116 9.95 19.98 0.93
CA PRO A 116 11.40 20.17 0.86
C PRO A 116 11.79 21.55 1.38
N LEU A 117 12.86 21.63 2.19
CA LEU A 117 13.36 22.87 2.77
C LEU A 117 12.32 23.62 3.66
N GLU A 118 11.46 22.89 4.36
CA GLU A 118 10.39 23.45 5.20
C GLU A 118 10.90 24.57 6.12
N ASP A 119 12.06 24.37 6.74
CA ASP A 119 12.67 25.37 7.66
C ASP A 119 12.99 26.71 7.00
N TYR A 120 13.27 26.69 5.68
CA TYR A 120 13.56 27.92 4.91
C TYR A 120 12.30 28.51 4.26
N LEU A 121 11.27 27.70 4.05
CA LEU A 121 10.07 28.08 3.31
C LEU A 121 8.87 28.35 4.22
N ARG A 122 9.03 28.32 5.54
CA ARG A 122 7.92 28.47 6.52
C ARG A 122 7.02 29.69 6.29
N GLY A 123 7.57 30.78 5.77
CA GLY A 123 6.78 31.97 5.43
C GLY A 123 5.94 31.87 4.16
N LEU A 124 6.31 30.95 3.25
CA LEU A 124 5.60 30.71 1.98
C LEU A 124 4.61 29.53 2.06
N ILE A 125 4.84 28.61 3.00
CA ILE A 125 4.06 27.36 3.15
C ILE A 125 2.62 27.63 3.59
N THR A 126 2.37 28.71 4.32
CA THR A 126 1.01 29.13 4.70
C THR A 126 0.11 29.42 3.50
N LEU A 127 0.69 29.69 2.32
CA LEU A 127 -0.04 29.84 1.05
C LEU A 127 -0.43 28.48 0.42
N PHE A 128 0.30 27.41 0.76
CA PHE A 128 0.05 26.06 0.29
C PHE A 128 -0.55 25.25 1.45
N ASN A 129 -1.86 25.27 1.59
CA ASN A 129 -2.60 24.49 2.59
C ASN A 129 -2.43 22.99 2.28
N LEU A 130 -1.29 22.39 2.66
CA LEU A 130 -0.96 20.97 2.44
C LEU A 130 -1.33 20.18 3.71
N PRO A 131 -2.51 19.55 3.76
CA PRO A 131 -3.02 18.91 4.98
C PRO A 131 -2.26 17.63 5.39
N MET A 132 -1.25 17.18 4.63
CA MET A 132 -0.55 15.91 4.80
C MET A 132 0.99 16.06 4.89
N SER A 133 1.50 17.23 5.21
CA SER A 133 2.94 17.56 5.12
C SER A 133 3.82 17.07 6.29
N HIS A 134 3.32 16.22 7.18
CA HIS A 134 4.06 15.74 8.35
C HIS A 134 4.30 14.21 8.32
N ASN A 135 4.49 13.66 7.15
CA ASN A 135 4.88 12.25 7.03
C ASN A 135 6.34 12.05 7.45
N VAL A 136 6.58 10.99 8.20
CA VAL A 136 7.90 10.56 8.64
C VAL A 136 8.31 9.30 7.87
N THR A 137 9.52 9.30 7.32
CA THR A 137 10.07 8.15 6.60
C THR A 137 10.35 6.97 7.53
N GLY A 138 10.12 5.77 7.03
CA GLY A 138 10.57 4.56 7.69
C GLY A 138 12.09 4.34 7.62
N PRO A 139 12.63 3.40 8.41
CA PRO A 139 14.04 3.06 8.40
C PRO A 139 14.50 2.55 7.04
N ALA A 140 15.77 2.83 6.69
CA ALA A 140 16.34 2.47 5.39
C ALA A 140 16.35 0.94 5.13
N LYS A 141 16.52 0.14 6.18
CA LYS A 141 16.45 -1.32 6.14
C LYS A 141 15.28 -1.79 6.99
N GLN A 142 14.44 -2.62 6.43
CA GLN A 142 13.28 -3.21 7.09
C GLN A 142 13.25 -4.71 6.80
N PRO A 143 12.77 -5.53 7.75
CA PRO A 143 12.59 -6.95 7.50
C PRO A 143 11.56 -7.17 6.38
N PRO A 144 11.65 -8.27 5.63
CA PRO A 144 10.63 -8.60 4.63
C PRO A 144 9.28 -8.82 5.30
N LEU A 145 8.20 -8.46 4.60
CA LEU A 145 6.88 -8.94 4.94
C LEU A 145 6.76 -10.41 4.56
N ILE A 146 6.21 -11.21 5.46
CA ILE A 146 5.88 -12.61 5.17
C ILE A 146 4.36 -12.73 5.06
N ALA A 147 3.86 -13.22 3.94
CA ALA A 147 2.44 -13.42 3.73
C ALA A 147 2.19 -14.74 3.00
N ALA A 148 1.38 -15.61 3.59
CA ALA A 148 1.12 -16.97 3.11
C ALA A 148 2.43 -17.73 2.76
N GLY A 149 3.45 -17.57 3.60
CA GLY A 149 4.77 -18.19 3.43
C GLY A 149 5.64 -17.62 2.31
N ASN A 150 5.26 -16.49 1.69
CA ASN A 150 6.06 -15.80 0.67
C ASN A 150 6.74 -14.56 1.28
N ARG A 151 7.99 -14.32 0.86
CA ARG A 151 8.75 -13.10 1.17
C ARG A 151 8.36 -12.01 0.18
N LEU A 152 7.75 -10.95 0.68
CA LEU A 152 7.30 -9.84 -0.16
C LEU A 152 8.32 -8.69 -0.15
N SER A 153 8.71 -8.22 -1.33
CA SER A 153 9.35 -6.91 -1.48
C SER A 153 8.26 -5.89 -1.76
N LEU A 154 7.96 -5.06 -0.74
CA LEU A 154 6.89 -4.07 -0.81
C LEU A 154 7.41 -2.70 -1.21
N SER A 155 6.61 -1.98 -1.96
CA SER A 155 6.74 -0.54 -2.23
C SER A 155 5.38 0.13 -2.08
N ILE A 156 5.34 1.34 -1.50
CA ILE A 156 4.12 2.12 -1.33
C ILE A 156 4.11 3.26 -2.35
N CYS A 157 3.15 3.21 -3.29
CA CYS A 157 2.86 4.27 -4.26
C CYS A 157 4.11 4.73 -5.02
N TYR A 158 4.53 5.97 -4.80
CA TYR A 158 5.68 6.64 -5.44
C TYR A 158 6.99 5.85 -5.36
N GLU A 159 7.15 4.96 -4.38
CA GLU A 159 8.37 4.16 -4.22
C GLU A 159 8.67 3.24 -5.40
N VAL A 160 7.66 2.80 -6.13
CA VAL A 160 7.85 1.95 -7.31
C VAL A 160 8.60 2.66 -8.45
N PHE A 161 8.71 4.01 -8.39
CA PHE A 161 9.51 4.80 -9.34
C PHE A 161 11.01 4.60 -9.16
N TYR A 162 11.45 4.11 -8.01
CA TYR A 162 12.86 3.94 -7.67
C TYR A 162 13.31 2.49 -7.86
N PRO A 163 13.98 2.14 -8.98
CA PRO A 163 14.41 0.77 -9.27
C PRO A 163 15.31 0.20 -8.18
N ASP A 164 16.26 1.01 -7.70
CA ASP A 164 17.22 0.59 -6.68
C ASP A 164 16.55 0.31 -5.33
N LEU A 165 15.50 1.07 -4.99
CA LEU A 165 14.74 0.85 -3.78
C LEU A 165 13.99 -0.49 -3.85
N VAL A 166 13.30 -0.77 -4.96
CA VAL A 166 12.56 -2.03 -5.14
C VAL A 166 13.52 -3.22 -5.14
N ARG A 167 14.65 -3.11 -5.87
CA ARG A 167 15.66 -4.17 -5.95
C ARG A 167 16.33 -4.47 -4.61
N SER A 168 16.60 -3.44 -3.81
CA SER A 168 17.34 -3.57 -2.55
C SER A 168 16.44 -3.77 -1.32
N SER A 169 15.12 -3.77 -1.48
CA SER A 169 14.18 -3.82 -0.35
C SER A 169 14.24 -5.13 0.40
N VAL A 170 14.37 -6.23 -0.31
CA VAL A 170 14.40 -7.59 0.26
C VAL A 170 15.40 -8.42 -0.52
N GLU A 171 16.26 -9.14 0.19
CA GLU A 171 17.13 -10.13 -0.41
C GLU A 171 16.31 -11.35 -0.86
N SER A 172 16.38 -11.67 -2.15
CA SER A 172 15.67 -12.80 -2.76
C SER A 172 14.16 -12.84 -2.43
N PRO A 173 13.36 -11.85 -2.83
CA PRO A 173 11.92 -11.90 -2.62
C PRO A 173 11.29 -12.97 -3.51
N ASP A 174 10.19 -13.56 -3.03
CA ASP A 174 9.37 -14.47 -3.83
C ASP A 174 8.47 -13.66 -4.79
N LEU A 175 7.90 -12.56 -4.27
CA LEU A 175 6.98 -11.68 -4.99
C LEU A 175 7.32 -10.21 -4.74
N LEU A 176 7.09 -9.39 -5.74
CA LEU A 176 7.02 -7.94 -5.58
C LEU A 176 5.57 -7.54 -5.30
N MET A 177 5.39 -6.53 -4.46
CA MET A 177 4.07 -5.96 -4.21
C MET A 177 4.13 -4.44 -4.21
N THR A 178 3.14 -3.80 -4.79
CA THR A 178 2.95 -2.36 -4.64
C THR A 178 1.50 -2.06 -4.29
N VAL A 179 1.32 -1.24 -3.26
CA VAL A 179 0.01 -0.69 -2.89
C VAL A 179 0.01 0.80 -3.16
N SER A 180 -1.09 1.33 -3.69
CA SER A 180 -1.12 2.72 -4.14
C SER A 180 -2.49 3.37 -4.00
N ASN A 181 -2.47 4.69 -3.99
CA ASN A 181 -3.65 5.52 -4.15
C ASN A 181 -3.39 6.53 -5.28
N ASP A 182 -3.81 6.18 -6.50
CA ASP A 182 -3.54 6.97 -7.70
C ASP A 182 -4.55 8.11 -7.90
N THR A 183 -5.45 8.37 -6.96
CA THR A 183 -6.47 9.45 -7.03
C THR A 183 -5.86 10.84 -7.24
N TRP A 184 -4.61 11.03 -6.80
CA TRP A 184 -3.85 12.27 -7.00
C TRP A 184 -3.61 12.65 -8.46
N PHE A 185 -3.60 11.66 -9.35
CA PHE A 185 -3.37 11.88 -10.77
C PHE A 185 -4.62 12.35 -11.51
N GLY A 186 -5.80 12.31 -10.87
CA GLY A 186 -7.07 12.69 -11.51
C GLY A 186 -7.31 11.93 -12.81
N SER A 187 -7.79 12.64 -13.84
CA SER A 187 -8.06 12.09 -15.18
C SER A 187 -6.84 12.08 -16.11
N SER A 188 -5.64 12.30 -15.58
CA SER A 188 -4.41 12.31 -16.38
C SER A 188 -3.95 10.90 -16.79
N PHE A 189 -2.90 10.82 -17.61
CA PHE A 189 -2.22 9.55 -17.91
C PHE A 189 -1.35 9.01 -16.76
N GLY A 190 -1.28 9.72 -15.62
CA GLY A 190 -0.47 9.37 -14.46
C GLY A 190 -0.65 7.94 -13.97
N PRO A 191 -1.88 7.43 -13.75
CA PRO A 191 -2.10 6.05 -13.30
C PRO A 191 -1.52 5.00 -14.26
N TRP A 192 -1.59 5.24 -15.58
CA TRP A 192 -1.04 4.33 -16.59
C TRP A 192 0.49 4.36 -16.63
N GLN A 193 1.09 5.53 -16.48
CA GLN A 193 2.55 5.67 -16.37
C GLN A 193 3.07 5.01 -15.11
N HIS A 194 2.37 5.21 -13.98
CA HIS A 194 2.68 4.59 -12.70
C HIS A 194 2.58 3.06 -12.80
N PHE A 195 1.54 2.54 -13.44
CA PHE A 195 1.41 1.11 -13.72
C PHE A 195 2.53 0.58 -14.62
N GLN A 196 2.90 1.33 -15.67
CA GLN A 196 4.00 0.92 -16.54
C GLN A 196 5.32 0.79 -15.77
N MET A 197 5.59 1.68 -14.82
CA MET A 197 6.77 1.57 -13.95
C MET A 197 6.72 0.32 -13.07
N ALA A 198 5.56 -0.01 -12.51
CA ALA A 198 5.40 -1.25 -11.75
C ALA A 198 5.68 -2.51 -12.60
N ARG A 199 5.22 -2.53 -13.86
CA ARG A 199 5.54 -3.61 -14.81
C ARG A 199 7.05 -3.73 -15.06
N MET A 200 7.75 -2.60 -15.21
CA MET A 200 9.21 -2.58 -15.37
C MET A 200 9.92 -3.16 -14.16
N ARG A 201 9.42 -2.89 -12.94
CA ARG A 201 9.99 -3.50 -11.71
C ARG A 201 9.89 -5.03 -11.73
N ALA A 202 8.75 -5.57 -12.20
CA ALA A 202 8.59 -7.03 -12.35
C ALA A 202 9.65 -7.62 -13.29
N LEU A 203 9.81 -7.01 -14.47
CA LEU A 203 10.79 -7.43 -15.48
C LEU A 203 12.23 -7.33 -14.98
N GLU A 204 12.61 -6.18 -14.41
CA GLU A 204 13.98 -5.91 -13.93
C GLU A 204 14.42 -6.84 -12.81
N ASN A 205 13.49 -7.27 -11.96
CA ASN A 205 13.78 -8.15 -10.83
C ASN A 205 13.51 -9.63 -11.14
N GLY A 206 12.91 -9.95 -12.29
CA GLY A 206 12.53 -11.33 -12.65
C GLY A 206 11.55 -11.94 -11.65
N ARG A 207 10.62 -11.13 -11.10
CA ARG A 207 9.63 -11.54 -10.10
C ARG A 207 8.24 -11.06 -10.48
N ALA A 208 7.23 -11.85 -10.17
CA ALA A 208 5.85 -11.42 -10.33
C ALA A 208 5.52 -10.23 -9.42
N MET A 209 4.68 -9.32 -9.92
CA MET A 209 4.26 -8.11 -9.21
C MET A 209 2.75 -8.15 -8.95
N ILE A 210 2.40 -7.99 -7.69
CA ILE A 210 1.03 -7.76 -7.23
C ILE A 210 0.85 -6.26 -7.05
N ARG A 211 -0.13 -5.66 -7.74
CA ARG A 211 -0.44 -4.25 -7.61
C ARG A 211 -1.88 -4.04 -7.17
N ALA A 212 -2.07 -3.51 -5.96
CA ALA A 212 -3.38 -3.13 -5.43
C ALA A 212 -3.48 -1.61 -5.31
N THR A 213 -4.52 -1.02 -5.91
CA THR A 213 -4.74 0.43 -5.88
C THR A 213 -6.11 0.78 -5.33
N ASN A 214 -6.21 1.91 -4.60
CA ASN A 214 -7.52 2.45 -4.22
C ASN A 214 -8.29 2.93 -5.46
N ASN A 215 -7.58 3.62 -6.35
CA ASN A 215 -8.02 4.08 -7.65
C ASN A 215 -6.82 3.99 -8.59
N GLY A 216 -7.03 3.71 -9.86
CA GLY A 216 -5.96 3.49 -10.84
C GLY A 216 -5.95 2.03 -11.32
N VAL A 217 -4.79 1.52 -11.72
CA VAL A 217 -4.68 0.19 -12.34
C VAL A 217 -4.29 -0.86 -11.31
N THR A 218 -5.25 -1.66 -10.87
CA THR A 218 -5.03 -2.86 -10.05
C THR A 218 -4.79 -4.05 -10.97
N ALA A 219 -3.67 -4.77 -10.76
CA ALA A 219 -3.26 -5.81 -11.70
C ALA A 219 -2.32 -6.85 -11.06
N LEU A 220 -2.25 -8.01 -11.72
CA LEU A 220 -1.22 -9.03 -11.55
C LEU A 220 -0.32 -9.02 -12.79
N VAL A 221 1.00 -9.00 -12.57
CA VAL A 221 2.00 -8.93 -13.62
C VAL A 221 3.00 -10.08 -13.41
N ASP A 222 3.33 -10.81 -14.46
CA ASP A 222 4.34 -11.87 -14.36
C ASP A 222 5.78 -11.33 -14.32
N TYR A 223 6.73 -12.22 -14.10
CA TYR A 223 8.16 -11.88 -14.02
C TYR A 223 8.75 -11.32 -15.33
N ARG A 224 8.02 -11.39 -16.44
CA ARG A 224 8.38 -10.81 -17.75
C ARG A 224 7.74 -9.45 -17.97
N GLY A 225 7.02 -8.92 -16.99
CA GLY A 225 6.28 -7.66 -17.12
C GLY A 225 4.98 -7.78 -17.92
N VAL A 226 4.48 -9.01 -18.15
CA VAL A 226 3.22 -9.23 -18.86
C VAL A 226 2.06 -9.23 -17.89
N VAL A 227 1.01 -8.48 -18.24
CA VAL A 227 -0.21 -8.40 -17.41
C VAL A 227 -0.98 -9.72 -17.51
N GLN A 228 -1.17 -10.38 -16.39
CA GLN A 228 -1.90 -11.64 -16.28
C GLN A 228 -3.38 -11.40 -15.99
N ALA A 229 -3.67 -10.42 -15.14
CA ALA A 229 -5.02 -9.99 -14.81
C ALA A 229 -5.03 -8.50 -14.48
N ARG A 230 -6.14 -7.84 -14.73
CA ARG A 230 -6.34 -6.42 -14.43
C ARG A 230 -7.81 -6.17 -14.15
N LEU A 231 -8.11 -5.36 -13.14
CA LEU A 231 -9.46 -4.83 -12.96
C LEU A 231 -9.81 -3.88 -14.12
N PRO A 232 -11.08 -3.85 -14.50
CA PRO A 232 -11.56 -3.00 -15.60
C PRO A 232 -11.36 -1.52 -15.35
#